data_2b83870b98d7b07dc9a28020292e211e
#
_entry.id   2b83870b98d7b07dc9a28020292e211e
#
_cell.length_a   1.000
_cell.length_b   1.000
_cell.length_c   1.000
_cell.angle_alpha   90.00
_cell.angle_beta   90.00
_cell.angle_gamma   90.00
#
_symmetry.space_group_name_H-M   'P 1'
#
loop_
_entity.id
_entity.type
_entity.pdbx_description
1 polymer ?
#
loop_
_entity_poly.entity_id
_entity_poly.type
_entity_poly.pdbx_seq_one_letter_code
_entity_poly.pdbx_strand_id
1 'polypeptide(L)'
;MTNKIENYTLSEMLRKIEEVINENPSPIEGLNVIYQFNITGDEEEIFQLQLSNGQARVLKDTEEANCTLNLSLRNFKQFLVGKLGGTAAFMTGKLKIKGDISKAIKLEGLLREYNLKEHL
;
A
#
# COMPACT_ATOMS: atom_id res chain seq x y z
N MET A 1 -5.70 -14.52 -19.76
CA MET A 1 -4.52 -13.86 -19.17
C MET A 1 -4.47 -14.05 -17.68
N THR A 2 -3.37 -14.51 -17.20
CA THR A 2 -3.22 -14.74 -15.77
C THR A 2 -3.16 -13.42 -15.02
N ASN A 3 -3.83 -13.36 -13.87
CA ASN A 3 -3.72 -12.20 -12.99
C ASN A 3 -2.36 -12.28 -12.28
N LYS A 4 -1.46 -11.43 -12.69
CA LYS A 4 -0.08 -11.49 -12.22
C LYS A 4 0.08 -11.26 -10.73
N ILE A 5 -0.78 -10.41 -10.15
CA ILE A 5 -0.63 -10.07 -8.74
C ILE A 5 -0.82 -11.29 -7.82
N GLU A 6 -1.62 -12.25 -8.24
CA GLU A 6 -1.84 -13.45 -7.42
C GLU A 6 -0.61 -14.33 -7.35
N ASN A 7 0.31 -14.17 -8.28
CA ASN A 7 1.55 -14.94 -8.30
C ASN A 7 2.72 -14.24 -7.63
N TYR A 8 2.52 -13.00 -7.18
CA TYR A 8 3.58 -12.24 -6.53
C TYR A 8 3.65 -12.59 -5.05
N THR A 9 4.86 -12.74 -4.55
CA THR A 9 5.07 -12.79 -3.10
C THR A 9 4.93 -11.37 -2.55
N LEU A 10 4.73 -11.27 -1.25
CA LEU A 10 4.66 -9.97 -0.59
C LEU A 10 5.93 -9.17 -0.86
N SER A 11 7.08 -9.80 -0.74
CA SER A 11 8.37 -9.16 -0.97
C SER A 11 8.48 -8.61 -2.39
N GLU A 12 8.02 -9.37 -3.37
CA GLU A 12 8.05 -8.92 -4.77
C GLU A 12 7.12 -7.73 -4.99
N MET A 13 5.94 -7.75 -4.36
CA MET A 13 5.00 -6.64 -4.48
C MET A 13 5.57 -5.36 -3.88
N LEU A 14 6.21 -5.46 -2.72
CA LEU A 14 6.79 -4.29 -2.06
C LEU A 14 7.91 -3.67 -2.88
N ARG A 15 8.75 -4.50 -3.47
CA ARG A 15 9.82 -4.02 -4.34
C ARG A 15 9.24 -3.32 -5.55
N LYS A 16 8.19 -3.88 -6.11
CA LYS A 16 7.56 -3.29 -7.30
C LYS A 16 6.92 -1.95 -7.00
N ILE A 17 6.25 -1.84 -5.86
CA ILE A 17 5.64 -0.58 -5.43
C ILE A 17 6.71 0.50 -5.31
N GLU A 18 7.81 0.18 -4.63
CA GLU A 18 8.91 1.10 -4.45
C GLU A 18 9.48 1.56 -5.79
N GLU A 19 9.69 0.59 -6.68
CA GLU A 19 10.24 0.86 -8.01
C GLU A 19 9.33 1.76 -8.84
N VAL A 20 8.04 1.44 -8.89
CA VAL A 20 7.06 2.20 -9.69
C VAL A 20 6.97 3.64 -9.21
N ILE A 21 6.92 3.84 -7.89
CA ILE A 21 6.82 5.19 -7.34
C ILE A 21 8.10 5.98 -7.62
N ASN A 22 9.25 5.36 -7.44
CA ASN A 22 10.52 6.05 -7.62
C ASN A 22 10.85 6.36 -9.07
N GLU A 23 10.25 5.63 -10.01
CA GLU A 23 10.41 5.94 -11.43
C GLU A 23 9.64 7.21 -11.83
N ASN A 24 8.59 7.56 -11.09
CA ASN A 24 7.81 8.76 -11.36
C ASN A 24 7.38 9.38 -10.03
N PRO A 25 8.28 10.11 -9.36
CA PRO A 25 7.99 10.62 -8.02
C PRO A 25 7.07 11.82 -7.97
N SER A 26 6.68 12.35 -9.11
CA SER A 26 5.84 13.55 -9.16
C SER A 26 4.59 13.46 -8.29
N PRO A 27 3.81 12.37 -8.31
CA PRO A 27 2.60 12.30 -7.47
C PRO A 27 2.86 12.36 -5.96
N ILE A 28 4.07 12.04 -5.50
CA ILE A 28 4.39 12.06 -4.07
C ILE A 28 5.19 13.29 -3.65
N GLU A 29 5.41 14.24 -4.55
CA GLU A 29 6.13 15.47 -4.22
C GLU A 29 5.44 16.20 -3.06
N GLY A 30 6.25 16.64 -2.11
CA GLY A 30 5.75 17.36 -0.95
C GLY A 30 5.17 16.49 0.16
N LEU A 31 5.05 15.20 -0.07
CA LEU A 31 4.55 14.30 0.96
C LEU A 31 5.64 13.95 1.96
N ASN A 32 5.22 13.77 3.21
CA ASN A 32 6.09 13.28 4.27
C ASN A 32 5.21 12.43 5.17
N VAL A 33 5.10 11.15 4.84
CA VAL A 33 4.15 10.26 5.51
C VAL A 33 4.72 8.85 5.57
N ILE A 34 4.40 8.16 6.66
CA ILE A 34 4.74 6.75 6.82
C ILE A 34 3.46 5.97 7.01
N TYR A 35 3.22 5.03 6.12
CA TYR A 35 2.11 4.08 6.21
C TYR A 35 2.65 2.76 6.75
N GLN A 36 1.93 2.18 7.69
CA GLN A 36 2.27 0.85 8.18
C GLN A 36 1.19 -0.12 7.72
N PHE A 37 1.62 -1.27 7.25
CA PHE A 37 0.72 -2.34 6.81
C PHE A 37 0.93 -3.55 7.69
N ASN A 38 -0.13 -3.94 8.39
CA ASN A 38 -0.14 -5.17 9.18
C ASN A 38 -0.89 -6.20 8.36
N ILE A 39 -0.13 -7.09 7.72
CA ILE A 39 -0.69 -8.08 6.80
C ILE A 39 -0.91 -9.39 7.54
N THR A 40 -2.09 -9.99 7.35
CA THR A 40 -2.45 -11.28 7.95
C THR A 40 -2.82 -12.27 6.86
N GLY A 41 -3.09 -13.51 7.23
CA GLY A 41 -3.49 -14.55 6.30
C GLY A 41 -2.36 -15.51 5.98
N ASP A 42 -2.18 -15.83 4.70
CA ASP A 42 -1.16 -16.80 4.28
C ASP A 42 0.26 -16.35 4.60
N GLU A 43 0.50 -15.06 4.57
CA GLU A 43 1.75 -14.47 5.05
C GLU A 43 1.38 -13.41 6.06
N GLU A 44 2.08 -13.43 7.19
CA GLU A 44 1.89 -12.42 8.22
C GLU A 44 3.15 -11.60 8.31
N GLU A 45 3.03 -10.31 8.08
CA GLU A 45 4.18 -9.43 8.10
C GLU A 45 3.75 -8.00 8.36
N ILE A 46 4.61 -7.26 9.03
CA ILE A 46 4.43 -5.83 9.25
C ILE A 46 5.52 -5.13 8.47
N PHE A 47 5.14 -4.17 7.64
CA PHE A 47 6.11 -3.37 6.93
C PHE A 47 5.60 -1.94 6.82
N GLN A 48 6.49 -1.03 6.46
CA GLN A 48 6.15 0.38 6.33
C GLN A 48 6.54 0.89 4.95
N LEU A 49 5.74 1.81 4.44
CA LEU A 49 6.03 2.53 3.21
C LEU A 49 6.22 4.00 3.59
N GLN A 50 7.44 4.49 3.45
CA GLN A 50 7.75 5.88 3.72
C GLN A 50 7.77 6.66 2.41
N LEU A 51 6.99 7.73 2.36
CA LEU A 51 6.95 8.63 1.21
C LEU A 51 7.47 9.98 1.71
N SER A 52 8.70 10.32 1.35
CA SER A 52 9.38 11.48 1.90
C SER A 52 10.47 11.93 0.93
N ASN A 53 10.62 13.24 0.79
CA ASN A 53 11.65 13.85 -0.06
C ASN A 53 11.62 13.33 -1.50
N GLY A 54 10.42 13.06 -2.03
CA GLY A 54 10.25 12.60 -3.40
C GLY A 54 10.69 11.17 -3.61
N GLN A 55 10.80 10.37 -2.54
CA GLN A 55 11.22 8.98 -2.62
C GLN A 55 10.28 8.07 -1.86
N ALA A 56 10.10 6.86 -2.38
CA ALA A 56 9.40 5.80 -1.69
C ALA A 56 10.42 4.81 -1.16
N ARG A 57 10.27 4.42 0.11
CA ARG A 57 11.15 3.42 0.73
C ARG A 57 10.31 2.44 1.54
N VAL A 58 10.57 1.17 1.32
CA VAL A 58 9.94 0.12 2.12
C VAL A 58 10.84 -0.13 3.33
N LEU A 59 10.26 -0.03 4.51
CA LEU A 59 10.97 -0.17 5.77
C LEU A 59 10.35 -1.30 6.59
N LYS A 60 11.15 -1.83 7.51
CA LYS A 60 10.62 -2.68 8.55
C LYS A 60 9.92 -1.80 9.58
N ASP A 61 9.25 -2.41 10.53
CA ASP A 61 8.49 -1.76 11.60
C ASP A 61 9.42 -1.02 12.56
N THR A 62 10.01 0.09 12.12
CA THR A 62 11.02 0.81 12.90
C THR A 62 10.67 2.26 13.20
N GLU A 63 9.66 2.83 12.51
CA GLU A 63 9.31 4.23 12.66
C GLU A 63 7.88 4.37 13.19
N GLU A 64 7.56 5.54 13.71
CA GLU A 64 6.19 5.83 14.10
C GLU A 64 5.38 6.12 12.84
N ALA A 65 4.30 5.37 12.65
CA ALA A 65 3.47 5.51 11.44
C ALA A 65 2.41 6.58 11.63
N ASN A 66 2.15 7.31 10.56
CA ASN A 66 1.05 8.28 10.53
C ASN A 66 -0.30 7.58 10.36
N CYS A 67 -0.29 6.44 9.70
CA CYS A 67 -1.51 5.69 9.41
C CYS A 67 -1.14 4.22 9.34
N THR A 68 -1.93 3.38 10.01
CA THR A 68 -1.73 1.93 10.00
C THR A 68 -2.95 1.27 9.38
N LEU A 69 -2.68 0.41 8.41
CA LEU A 69 -3.72 -0.34 7.70
C LEU A 69 -3.57 -1.82 8.04
N ASN A 70 -4.65 -2.42 8.53
CA ASN A 70 -4.68 -3.84 8.90
C ASN A 70 -5.58 -4.56 7.91
N LEU A 71 -5.04 -5.53 7.18
CA LEU A 71 -5.81 -6.29 6.20
C LEU A 71 -5.09 -7.59 5.88
N SER A 72 -5.86 -8.54 5.31
CA SER A 72 -5.28 -9.81 4.89
C SER A 72 -4.44 -9.62 3.63
N LEU A 73 -3.54 -10.57 3.37
CA LEU A 73 -2.75 -10.55 2.14
C LEU A 73 -3.64 -10.50 0.90
N ARG A 74 -4.71 -11.30 0.91
CA ARG A 74 -5.65 -11.32 -0.20
C ARG A 74 -6.28 -9.95 -0.43
N ASN A 75 -6.73 -9.31 0.65
CA ASN A 75 -7.34 -7.98 0.55
C ASN A 75 -6.33 -6.91 0.17
N PHE A 76 -5.09 -7.06 0.63
CA PHE A 76 -4.01 -6.16 0.27
C PHE A 76 -3.77 -6.19 -1.25
N LYS A 77 -3.70 -7.39 -1.84
CA LYS A 77 -3.54 -7.52 -3.29
C LYS A 77 -4.68 -6.88 -4.06
N GLN A 78 -5.91 -7.10 -3.61
CA GLN A 78 -7.08 -6.50 -4.24
C GLN A 78 -7.08 -4.97 -4.13
N PHE A 79 -6.65 -4.47 -2.98
CA PHE A 79 -6.54 -3.04 -2.74
C PHE A 79 -5.50 -2.40 -3.67
N LEU A 80 -4.35 -3.04 -3.84
CA LEU A 80 -3.29 -2.50 -4.68
C LEU A 80 -3.71 -2.35 -6.14
N VAL A 81 -4.49 -3.27 -6.66
CA VAL A 81 -4.90 -3.22 -8.06
C VAL A 81 -6.26 -2.58 -8.28
N GLY A 82 -6.82 -1.99 -7.24
CA GLY A 82 -8.06 -1.22 -7.35
C GLY A 82 -9.34 -2.04 -7.40
N LYS A 83 -9.26 -3.34 -7.12
CA LYS A 83 -10.45 -4.20 -7.08
C LYS A 83 -11.20 -4.10 -5.76
N LEU A 84 -10.54 -3.60 -4.72
CA LEU A 84 -11.13 -3.40 -3.41
C LEU A 84 -11.01 -1.93 -3.06
N GLY A 85 -12.11 -1.22 -3.06
CA GLY A 85 -12.13 0.20 -2.70
C GLY A 85 -11.91 0.36 -1.20
N GLY A 86 -11.14 1.37 -0.83
CA GLY A 86 -10.80 1.61 0.58
C GLY A 86 -12.01 1.86 1.46
N THR A 87 -12.94 2.69 1.00
CA THR A 87 -14.13 3.02 1.77
C THR A 87 -15.00 1.78 1.99
N ALA A 88 -15.25 1.01 0.92
CA ALA A 88 -16.05 -0.20 1.01
C ALA A 88 -15.38 -1.24 1.92
N ALA A 89 -14.06 -1.37 1.80
CA ALA A 89 -13.31 -2.31 2.62
C ALA A 89 -13.36 -1.93 4.09
N PHE A 90 -13.25 -0.63 4.38
CA PHE A 90 -13.31 -0.14 5.74
C PHE A 90 -14.69 -0.41 6.35
N MET A 91 -15.74 -0.15 5.59
CA MET A 91 -17.12 -0.32 6.08
C MET A 91 -17.50 -1.78 6.28
N THR A 92 -16.90 -2.70 5.52
CA THR A 92 -17.19 -4.13 5.64
C THR A 92 -16.20 -4.86 6.56
N GLY A 93 -15.27 -4.13 7.17
CA GLY A 93 -14.30 -4.73 8.08
C GLY A 93 -13.13 -5.44 7.41
N LYS A 94 -13.03 -5.37 6.10
CA LYS A 94 -11.89 -5.96 5.38
C LYS A 94 -10.61 -5.15 5.52
N LEU A 95 -10.76 -3.88 5.88
CA LEU A 95 -9.65 -2.97 6.11
C LEU A 95 -9.91 -2.25 7.41
N LYS A 96 -8.97 -2.32 8.35
CA LYS A 96 -9.04 -1.57 9.59
C LYS A 96 -7.96 -0.51 9.55
N ILE A 97 -8.29 0.70 9.95
CA ILE A 97 -7.39 1.84 9.88
C ILE A 97 -7.18 2.41 11.27
N LYS A 98 -5.91 2.63 11.64
CA LYS A 98 -5.54 3.33 12.86
C LYS A 98 -4.76 4.57 12.48
N GLY A 99 -5.03 5.66 13.19
CA GLY A 99 -4.35 6.92 12.95
C GLY A 99 -5.14 7.80 12.00
N ASP A 100 -4.45 8.47 11.11
CA ASP A 100 -5.04 9.49 10.25
C ASP A 100 -5.74 8.87 9.04
N ILE A 101 -7.07 8.83 9.08
CA ILE A 101 -7.88 8.25 8.01
C ILE A 101 -7.70 9.03 6.70
N SER A 102 -7.47 10.33 6.77
CA SER A 102 -7.26 11.12 5.56
C SER A 102 -6.03 10.65 4.79
N LYS A 103 -5.03 10.14 5.50
CA LYS A 103 -3.83 9.59 4.87
C LYS A 103 -4.14 8.30 4.13
N ALA A 104 -5.05 7.48 4.66
CA ALA A 104 -5.47 6.26 3.97
C ALA A 104 -6.19 6.58 2.67
N ILE A 105 -7.04 7.60 2.67
CA ILE A 105 -7.74 8.05 1.47
C ILE A 105 -6.72 8.56 0.44
N LYS A 106 -5.73 9.31 0.91
CA LYS A 106 -4.67 9.80 0.04
C LYS A 106 -3.89 8.65 -0.60
N LEU A 107 -3.59 7.61 0.19
CA LEU A 107 -2.88 6.44 -0.32
C LEU A 107 -3.67 5.76 -1.44
N GLU A 108 -4.96 5.58 -1.24
CA GLU A 108 -5.80 4.95 -2.27
C GLU A 108 -5.73 5.75 -3.58
N GLY A 109 -5.81 7.07 -3.48
CA GLY A 109 -5.70 7.94 -4.64
C GLY A 109 -4.36 7.80 -5.34
N LEU A 110 -3.27 7.71 -4.56
CA LEU A 110 -1.93 7.53 -5.12
C LEU A 110 -1.79 6.19 -5.85
N LEU A 111 -2.29 5.12 -5.26
CA LEU A 111 -2.22 3.80 -5.88
C LEU A 111 -2.97 3.78 -7.21
N ARG A 112 -4.10 4.48 -7.27
CA ARG A 112 -4.86 4.60 -8.51
C ARG A 112 -4.11 5.42 -9.54
N GLU A 113 -3.48 6.51 -9.11
CA GLU A 113 -2.72 7.40 -9.99
C GLU A 113 -1.54 6.67 -10.61
N TYR A 114 -0.87 5.81 -9.85
CA TYR A 114 0.25 5.01 -10.35
C TYR A 114 -0.20 3.83 -11.21
N ASN A 115 -1.49 3.51 -11.19
CA ASN A 115 -2.05 2.42 -12.00
C ASN A 115 -1.28 1.11 -11.79
N LEU A 116 -1.19 0.70 -10.53
CA LEU A 116 -0.38 -0.47 -10.17
C LEU A 116 -0.81 -1.76 -10.85
N LYS A 117 -2.08 -1.88 -11.22
CA LYS A 117 -2.54 -3.09 -11.91
C LYS A 117 -1.82 -3.31 -13.23
N GLU A 118 -1.29 -2.25 -13.85
CA GLU A 118 -0.52 -2.38 -15.09
C GLU A 118 0.89 -2.88 -14.84
N HIS A 119 1.36 -2.78 -13.60
CA HIS A 119 2.72 -3.14 -13.21
C HIS A 119 2.80 -4.46 -12.45
N LEU A 120 1.65 -4.94 -11.97
CA LEU A 120 1.59 -6.18 -11.17
C LEU A 120 0.73 -7.28 -11.87
#